data_262d1e0809c9f074252eaf8bee603481
#
_entry.id   262d1e0809c9f074252eaf8bee603481
#
_cell.length_a   1.000
_cell.length_b   1.000
_cell.length_c   1.000
_cell.angle_alpha   90.00
_cell.angle_beta   90.00
_cell.angle_gamma   90.00
#
_symmetry.space_group_name_H-M   'P 1'
#
loop_
_entity.id
_entity.type
_entity.pdbx_description
1 polymer ?
#
loop_
_entity_poly.entity_id
_entity_poly.type
_entity_poly.pdbx_seq_one_letter_code
_entity_poly.pdbx_strand_id
1 'polypeptide(L)'
;MAEAVAQREEKSGNSGMWLSLLAILSGTFVAILNNSLINVALPTMVSIFGSSTETMQWVLTGYMLANAVMIPMSGSLSAKFGAKKIFVLSLAFFTAASVLCALAWSDTSLIAFRVIQGVSGGMIMPIGMSMIYMIVPREKIGMALGIFGIASMTAPALGPTLGGYLIEFLSWQFLFLVGVPFGIFAVIMSMVLLKETPKKPELKFDFLGAILAIVGFGTLLLAFSKGQAEGWTSFFIVSLFFVAIISLALFVWVELGKEAPLLDLRLLRIPVFTISILTSGFVMMGMMGGIFLMPIFLQNIQGMTAMESGILLMPQSIAMAIMMPISGKLMDKYGIGPIGLVGLSIMSITTFELHNLAADSMHSWMNMILTIRGIGIGLCMMTLSTVGMNAVPRTSVGDASPLSNVLRQVLSSFAIAILTVIMQARQTFHLASISDNLNTDMATQFISGISGMYTQVGVDAASASGGASAILFGMMAKESMVQGIGDTFLISAIPIVISIPLLYFLHKKPKKPDTPQPQKTAA
;
A
#
# COMPACT_ATOMS: atom_id res chain seq x y z
N MET A 1 -5.82 42.21 28.30
CA MET A 1 -5.72 40.99 29.09
C MET A 1 -6.53 39.83 28.51
N ALA A 2 -7.76 40.05 28.04
CA ALA A 2 -8.57 39.01 27.36
C ALA A 2 -7.97 38.53 26.04
N GLU A 3 -7.40 39.40 25.18
CA GLU A 3 -6.71 39.00 23.95
C GLU A 3 -5.45 38.17 24.20
N ALA A 4 -4.68 38.48 25.25
CA ALA A 4 -3.47 37.71 25.61
C ALA A 4 -3.82 36.33 26.20
N VAL A 5 -4.99 36.20 26.86
CA VAL A 5 -5.53 34.91 27.34
C VAL A 5 -6.04 34.10 26.15
N ALA A 6 -6.79 34.69 25.24
CA ALA A 6 -7.27 34.05 24.02
C ALA A 6 -6.13 33.58 23.11
N GLN A 7 -5.07 34.39 22.94
CA GLN A 7 -3.88 34.00 22.19
C GLN A 7 -3.06 32.90 22.89
N ARG A 8 -3.05 32.81 24.23
CA ARG A 8 -2.45 31.72 24.98
C ARG A 8 -3.25 30.43 24.87
N GLU A 9 -4.56 30.51 24.92
CA GLU A 9 -5.44 29.34 24.73
C GLU A 9 -5.36 28.81 23.30
N GLU A 10 -5.30 29.69 22.30
CA GLU A 10 -5.14 29.31 20.89
C GLU A 10 -3.76 28.70 20.60
N LYS A 11 -2.67 29.24 21.19
CA LYS A 11 -1.33 28.65 21.11
C LYS A 11 -1.26 27.31 21.84
N SER A 12 -1.88 27.15 23.00
CA SER A 12 -1.94 25.91 23.76
C SER A 12 -2.75 24.84 23.03
N GLY A 13 -3.89 25.20 22.47
CA GLY A 13 -4.72 24.30 21.64
C GLY A 13 -3.99 23.83 20.37
N ASN A 14 -3.25 24.74 19.72
CA ASN A 14 -2.51 24.43 18.52
C ASN A 14 -1.31 23.49 18.80
N SER A 15 -0.58 23.70 19.90
CA SER A 15 0.52 22.83 20.34
C SER A 15 0.03 21.42 20.68
N GLY A 16 -1.09 21.29 21.39
CA GLY A 16 -1.67 20.00 21.75
C GLY A 16 -2.13 19.18 20.53
N MET A 17 -2.64 19.85 19.49
CA MET A 17 -3.03 19.23 18.23
C MET A 17 -1.82 18.61 17.50
N TRP A 18 -0.71 19.37 17.38
CA TRP A 18 0.48 18.88 16.68
C TRP A 18 1.17 17.74 17.43
N LEU A 19 1.19 17.77 18.75
CA LEU A 19 1.70 16.68 19.58
C LEU A 19 0.85 15.41 19.44
N SER A 20 -0.48 15.55 19.40
CA SER A 20 -1.38 14.42 19.13
C SER A 20 -1.15 13.83 17.72
N LEU A 21 -0.94 14.69 16.73
CA LEU A 21 -0.61 14.26 15.38
C LEU A 21 0.72 13.48 15.37
N LEU A 22 1.74 13.97 16.06
CA LEU A 22 3.04 13.27 16.16
C LEU A 22 2.91 11.88 16.77
N ALA A 23 2.08 11.71 17.80
CA ALA A 23 1.81 10.41 18.40
C ALA A 23 1.17 9.42 17.41
N ILE A 24 0.16 9.88 16.63
CA ILE A 24 -0.49 9.07 15.59
C ILE A 24 0.49 8.69 14.49
N LEU A 25 1.30 9.67 14.04
CA LEU A 25 2.30 9.48 12.99
C LEU A 25 3.36 8.45 13.39
N SER A 26 3.88 8.54 14.61
CA SER A 26 4.89 7.62 15.13
C SER A 26 4.38 6.18 15.12
N GLY A 27 3.14 5.96 15.57
CA GLY A 27 2.54 4.62 15.59
C GLY A 27 2.30 4.06 14.18
N THR A 28 1.79 4.90 13.28
CA THR A 28 1.54 4.49 11.89
C THR A 28 2.86 4.20 11.15
N PHE A 29 3.88 5.03 11.35
CA PHE A 29 5.21 4.84 10.76
C PHE A 29 5.82 3.49 11.16
N VAL A 30 5.78 3.12 12.45
CA VAL A 30 6.31 1.85 12.94
C VAL A 30 5.62 0.66 12.29
N ALA A 31 4.28 0.70 12.18
CA ALA A 31 3.52 -0.39 11.58
C ALA A 31 3.87 -0.60 10.09
N ILE A 32 4.00 0.50 9.33
CA ILE A 32 4.33 0.45 7.90
C ILE A 32 5.78 0.05 7.69
N LEU A 33 6.71 0.61 8.48
CA LEU A 33 8.14 0.30 8.39
C LEU A 33 8.40 -1.19 8.64
N ASN A 34 7.82 -1.75 9.70
CA ASN A 34 7.98 -3.17 10.03
C ASN A 34 7.57 -4.08 8.86
N ASN A 35 6.44 -3.77 8.20
CA ASN A 35 6.00 -4.55 7.04
C ASN A 35 6.98 -4.45 5.86
N SER A 36 7.55 -3.27 5.63
CA SER A 36 8.48 -3.05 4.52
C SER A 36 9.84 -3.71 4.73
N LEU A 37 10.34 -3.74 5.97
CA LEU A 37 11.61 -4.38 6.32
C LEU A 37 11.62 -5.89 6.00
N ILE A 38 10.51 -6.56 6.26
CA ILE A 38 10.45 -8.03 6.16
C ILE A 38 10.41 -8.53 4.72
N ASN A 39 9.91 -7.72 3.78
CA ASN A 39 9.90 -8.11 2.37
C ASN A 39 11.30 -8.44 1.82
N VAL A 40 12.33 -7.76 2.31
CA VAL A 40 13.72 -7.96 1.89
C VAL A 40 14.34 -9.20 2.53
N ALA A 41 13.85 -9.58 3.70
CA ALA A 41 14.42 -10.65 4.51
C ALA A 41 13.99 -12.06 4.10
N LEU A 42 12.99 -12.18 3.24
CA LEU A 42 12.37 -13.48 2.91
C LEU A 42 13.41 -14.54 2.46
N PRO A 43 14.32 -14.27 1.50
CA PRO A 43 15.33 -15.25 1.09
C PRO A 43 16.24 -15.70 2.23
N THR A 44 16.67 -14.75 3.07
CA THR A 44 17.52 -15.02 4.22
C THR A 44 16.81 -15.89 5.26
N MET A 45 15.52 -15.61 5.50
CA MET A 45 14.70 -16.42 6.41
C MET A 45 14.48 -17.84 5.91
N VAL A 46 14.27 -18.02 4.59
CA VAL A 46 14.20 -19.35 3.95
C VAL A 46 15.48 -20.16 4.27
N SER A 47 16.63 -19.54 4.11
CA SER A 47 17.92 -20.17 4.38
C SER A 47 18.11 -20.50 5.87
N ILE A 48 17.77 -19.59 6.78
CA ILE A 48 17.97 -19.74 8.23
C ILE A 48 17.06 -20.83 8.82
N PHE A 49 15.79 -20.84 8.43
CA PHE A 49 14.81 -21.80 8.95
C PHE A 49 14.83 -23.14 8.20
N GLY A 50 15.56 -23.23 7.07
CA GLY A 50 15.57 -24.43 6.24
C GLY A 50 14.20 -24.77 5.64
N SER A 51 13.31 -23.77 5.54
CA SER A 51 11.94 -23.92 5.09
C SER A 51 11.80 -23.70 3.58
N SER A 52 10.71 -24.18 2.98
CA SER A 52 10.41 -23.86 1.59
C SER A 52 10.07 -22.36 1.43
N THR A 53 10.36 -21.81 0.27
CA THR A 53 9.97 -20.41 -0.07
C THR A 53 8.46 -20.22 0.08
N GLU A 54 7.67 -21.22 -0.28
CA GLU A 54 6.22 -21.19 -0.17
C GLU A 54 5.75 -21.08 1.29
N THR A 55 6.34 -21.89 2.20
CA THR A 55 6.03 -21.79 3.63
C THR A 55 6.44 -20.44 4.18
N MET A 56 7.63 -19.95 3.82
CA MET A 56 8.12 -18.68 4.34
C MET A 56 7.34 -17.46 3.80
N GLN A 57 6.73 -17.55 2.61
CA GLN A 57 5.81 -16.52 2.11
C GLN A 57 4.62 -16.27 3.05
N TRP A 58 4.20 -17.26 3.86
CA TRP A 58 3.14 -17.08 4.83
C TRP A 58 3.48 -16.06 5.93
N VAL A 59 4.76 -15.78 6.19
CA VAL A 59 5.21 -14.70 7.09
C VAL A 59 4.69 -13.34 6.59
N LEU A 60 4.65 -13.12 5.28
CA LEU A 60 4.10 -11.92 4.65
C LEU A 60 2.59 -12.02 4.46
N THR A 61 2.14 -13.09 3.82
CA THR A 61 0.73 -13.29 3.45
C THR A 61 -0.16 -13.38 4.69
N GLY A 62 0.24 -14.13 5.71
CA GLY A 62 -0.51 -14.26 6.97
C GLY A 62 -0.70 -12.92 7.67
N TYR A 63 0.35 -12.11 7.73
CA TYR A 63 0.27 -10.74 8.25
C TYR A 63 -0.68 -9.87 7.41
N MET A 64 -0.55 -9.88 6.07
CA MET A 64 -1.37 -9.06 5.18
C MET A 64 -2.85 -9.43 5.24
N LEU A 65 -3.17 -10.72 5.31
CA LEU A 65 -4.55 -11.21 5.43
C LEU A 65 -5.15 -10.80 6.77
N ALA A 66 -4.44 -11.05 7.88
CA ALA A 66 -4.90 -10.67 9.21
C ALA A 66 -5.09 -9.15 9.34
N ASN A 67 -4.16 -8.37 8.78
CA ASN A 67 -4.24 -6.92 8.74
C ASN A 67 -5.49 -6.46 7.98
N ALA A 68 -5.71 -6.94 6.77
CA ALA A 68 -6.82 -6.53 5.91
C ALA A 68 -8.19 -6.90 6.50
N VAL A 69 -8.29 -8.07 7.11
CA VAL A 69 -9.52 -8.55 7.77
C VAL A 69 -9.90 -7.69 8.98
N MET A 70 -8.93 -7.09 9.68
CA MET A 70 -9.19 -6.25 10.85
C MET A 70 -9.57 -4.80 10.50
N ILE A 71 -9.30 -4.33 9.28
CA ILE A 71 -9.67 -2.97 8.85
C ILE A 71 -11.17 -2.69 9.01
N PRO A 72 -12.10 -3.54 8.54
CA PRO A 72 -13.54 -3.31 8.70
C PRO A 72 -13.98 -3.17 10.16
N MET A 73 -13.34 -3.89 11.07
CA MET A 73 -13.71 -3.91 12.50
C MET A 73 -13.23 -2.66 13.24
N SER A 74 -12.24 -1.94 12.71
CA SER A 74 -11.59 -0.81 13.38
C SER A 74 -12.56 0.32 13.71
N GLY A 75 -13.54 0.61 12.83
CA GLY A 75 -14.58 1.62 13.02
C GLY A 75 -15.51 1.29 14.19
N SER A 76 -16.11 0.11 14.15
CA SER A 76 -17.05 -0.37 15.18
C SER A 76 -16.37 -0.51 16.54
N LEU A 77 -15.16 -1.07 16.60
CA LEU A 77 -14.42 -1.20 17.86
C LEU A 77 -14.04 0.17 18.43
N SER A 78 -13.61 1.11 17.61
CA SER A 78 -13.28 2.47 18.06
C SER A 78 -14.51 3.24 18.51
N ALA A 79 -15.66 3.08 17.87
CA ALA A 79 -16.91 3.69 18.27
C ALA A 79 -17.39 3.16 19.65
N LYS A 80 -17.29 1.84 19.86
CA LYS A 80 -17.73 1.19 21.10
C LYS A 80 -16.80 1.45 22.27
N PHE A 81 -15.50 1.29 22.09
CA PHE A 81 -14.51 1.30 23.19
C PHE A 81 -13.71 2.60 23.29
N GLY A 82 -13.82 3.49 22.29
CA GLY A 82 -13.07 4.73 22.15
C GLY A 82 -11.84 4.59 21.24
N ALA A 83 -11.63 5.55 20.34
CA ALA A 83 -10.58 5.47 19.36
C ALA A 83 -9.17 5.52 19.98
N LYS A 84 -8.93 6.37 21.00
CA LYS A 84 -7.66 6.40 21.74
C LYS A 84 -7.34 5.03 22.33
N LYS A 85 -8.30 4.43 23.06
CA LYS A 85 -8.08 3.16 23.74
C LYS A 85 -7.71 2.05 22.74
N ILE A 86 -8.48 1.93 21.64
CA ILE A 86 -8.20 0.90 20.62
C ILE A 86 -6.88 1.18 19.91
N PHE A 87 -6.56 2.43 19.58
CA PHE A 87 -5.30 2.79 18.95
C PHE A 87 -4.09 2.42 19.81
N VAL A 88 -4.12 2.77 21.10
CA VAL A 88 -3.06 2.46 22.06
C VAL A 88 -2.91 0.95 22.26
N LEU A 89 -4.02 0.22 22.42
CA LEU A 89 -3.99 -1.24 22.52
C LEU A 89 -3.44 -1.89 21.26
N SER A 90 -3.86 -1.44 20.09
CA SER A 90 -3.34 -1.95 18.81
C SER A 90 -1.84 -1.74 18.68
N LEU A 91 -1.32 -0.56 19.04
CA LEU A 91 0.11 -0.29 19.06
C LEU A 91 0.87 -1.14 20.07
N ALA A 92 0.32 -1.32 21.29
CA ALA A 92 0.94 -2.12 22.32
C ALA A 92 1.01 -3.60 21.92
N PHE A 93 -0.09 -4.17 21.42
CA PHE A 93 -0.11 -5.54 20.91
C PHE A 93 0.77 -5.72 19.68
N PHE A 94 0.80 -4.75 18.76
CA PHE A 94 1.70 -4.77 17.60
C PHE A 94 3.16 -4.79 18.02
N THR A 95 3.53 -3.94 18.99
CA THR A 95 4.90 -3.86 19.52
C THR A 95 5.29 -5.13 20.26
N ALA A 96 4.40 -5.67 21.08
CA ALA A 96 4.61 -6.95 21.77
C ALA A 96 4.75 -8.11 20.77
N ALA A 97 3.89 -8.17 19.75
CA ALA A 97 3.99 -9.18 18.70
C ALA A 97 5.29 -9.05 17.89
N SER A 98 5.84 -7.83 17.71
CA SER A 98 7.17 -7.64 17.11
C SER A 98 8.25 -8.33 17.95
N VAL A 99 8.21 -8.22 19.27
CA VAL A 99 9.14 -8.95 20.15
C VAL A 99 8.94 -10.46 20.01
N LEU A 100 7.71 -10.95 20.00
CA LEU A 100 7.44 -12.38 19.80
C LEU A 100 7.97 -12.88 18.45
N CYS A 101 7.82 -12.11 17.37
CA CYS A 101 8.40 -12.45 16.07
C CYS A 101 9.92 -12.56 16.13
N ALA A 102 10.59 -11.66 16.85
CA ALA A 102 12.05 -11.71 17.02
C ALA A 102 12.50 -12.93 17.86
N LEU A 103 11.65 -13.44 18.73
CA LEU A 103 11.89 -14.61 19.57
C LEU A 103 11.40 -15.92 18.93
N ALA A 104 10.95 -15.91 17.67
CA ALA A 104 10.44 -17.08 16.99
C ALA A 104 11.53 -18.15 16.83
N TRP A 105 11.17 -19.40 17.18
CA TRP A 105 12.07 -20.57 17.16
C TRP A 105 11.84 -21.51 15.96
N SER A 106 10.79 -21.26 15.19
CA SER A 106 10.45 -22.01 13.97
C SER A 106 9.70 -21.10 12.98
N ASP A 107 9.65 -21.52 11.71
CA ASP A 107 8.82 -20.87 10.68
C ASP A 107 7.35 -20.77 11.09
N THR A 108 6.78 -21.86 11.60
CA THR A 108 5.38 -21.90 12.06
C THR A 108 5.13 -20.94 13.23
N SER A 109 6.06 -20.83 14.19
CA SER A 109 5.94 -19.86 15.28
C SER A 109 6.04 -18.43 14.76
N LEU A 110 6.93 -18.15 13.82
CA LEU A 110 7.07 -16.85 13.19
C LEU A 110 5.78 -16.47 12.43
N ILE A 111 5.23 -17.38 11.64
CA ILE A 111 3.96 -17.18 10.93
C ILE A 111 2.82 -16.87 11.91
N ALA A 112 2.69 -17.64 12.98
CA ALA A 112 1.66 -17.42 14.00
C ALA A 112 1.79 -16.04 14.66
N PHE A 113 2.99 -15.63 15.04
CA PHE A 113 3.24 -14.32 15.63
C PHE A 113 3.01 -13.18 14.63
N ARG A 114 3.30 -13.40 13.35
CA ARG A 114 2.98 -12.44 12.27
C ARG A 114 1.48 -12.27 12.06
N VAL A 115 0.69 -13.33 12.15
CA VAL A 115 -0.77 -13.24 12.12
C VAL A 115 -1.29 -12.40 13.30
N ILE A 116 -0.79 -12.65 14.52
CA ILE A 116 -1.14 -11.85 15.70
C ILE A 116 -0.75 -10.38 15.52
N GLN A 117 0.44 -10.12 14.95
CA GLN A 117 0.90 -8.77 14.64
C GLN A 117 0.02 -8.10 13.58
N GLY A 118 -0.43 -8.85 12.56
CA GLY A 118 -1.35 -8.38 11.53
C GLY A 118 -2.72 -7.98 12.08
N VAL A 119 -3.28 -8.76 13.01
CA VAL A 119 -4.54 -8.44 13.70
C VAL A 119 -4.47 -7.06 14.36
N SER A 120 -3.39 -6.77 15.07
CA SER A 120 -3.23 -5.45 15.71
C SER A 120 -2.87 -4.35 14.72
N GLY A 121 -2.02 -4.65 13.74
CA GLY A 121 -1.58 -3.70 12.70
C GLY A 121 -2.71 -3.14 11.85
N GLY A 122 -3.71 -3.97 11.51
CA GLY A 122 -4.83 -3.60 10.65
C GLY A 122 -5.73 -2.49 11.20
N MET A 123 -5.69 -2.27 12.51
CA MET A 123 -6.48 -1.20 13.15
C MET A 123 -5.74 0.14 13.26
N ILE A 124 -4.40 0.14 13.22
CA ILE A 124 -3.58 1.34 13.49
C ILE A 124 -3.86 2.45 12.47
N MET A 125 -3.77 2.14 11.17
CA MET A 125 -3.89 3.15 10.11
C MET A 125 -5.31 3.72 9.99
N PRO A 126 -6.41 2.93 9.96
CA PRO A 126 -7.76 3.46 9.85
C PRO A 126 -8.17 4.33 11.04
N ILE A 127 -7.81 3.89 12.26
CA ILE A 127 -8.12 4.64 13.48
C ILE A 127 -7.29 5.91 13.56
N GLY A 128 -5.99 5.84 13.25
CA GLY A 128 -5.12 7.00 13.21
C GLY A 128 -5.63 8.08 12.24
N MET A 129 -6.02 7.66 11.04
CA MET A 129 -6.61 8.57 10.04
C MET A 129 -7.94 9.16 10.52
N SER A 130 -8.83 8.35 11.09
CA SER A 130 -10.09 8.82 11.68
C SER A 130 -9.86 9.85 12.79
N MET A 131 -8.89 9.61 13.68
CA MET A 131 -8.54 10.55 14.76
C MET A 131 -7.99 11.87 14.22
N ILE A 132 -7.19 11.86 13.16
CA ILE A 132 -6.72 13.11 12.52
C ILE A 132 -7.90 13.96 12.06
N TYR A 133 -8.91 13.37 11.39
CA TYR A 133 -10.11 14.10 10.97
C TYR A 133 -10.96 14.62 12.14
N MET A 134 -10.91 13.96 13.31
CA MET A 134 -11.64 14.39 14.51
C MET A 134 -10.91 15.51 15.26
N ILE A 135 -9.58 15.47 15.34
CA ILE A 135 -8.76 16.37 16.16
C ILE A 135 -8.40 17.65 15.38
N VAL A 136 -8.16 17.54 14.07
CA VAL A 136 -7.66 18.65 13.26
C VAL A 136 -8.82 19.48 12.69
N PRO A 137 -8.77 20.84 12.80
CA PRO A 137 -9.71 21.72 12.13
C PRO A 137 -9.70 21.52 10.60
N ARG A 138 -10.86 21.75 9.94
CA ARG A 138 -11.00 21.51 8.48
C ARG A 138 -9.97 22.28 7.66
N GLU A 139 -9.63 23.49 8.07
CA GLU A 139 -8.68 24.39 7.41
C GLU A 139 -7.25 23.87 7.42
N LYS A 140 -6.91 22.97 8.35
CA LYS A 140 -5.58 22.40 8.52
C LYS A 140 -5.50 20.90 8.21
N ILE A 141 -6.62 20.28 7.84
CA ILE A 141 -6.68 18.83 7.55
C ILE A 141 -5.75 18.47 6.40
N GLY A 142 -5.74 19.25 5.31
CA GLY A 142 -4.86 18.99 4.17
C GLY A 142 -3.39 18.93 4.57
N MET A 143 -2.92 19.85 5.41
CA MET A 143 -1.54 19.84 5.92
C MET A 143 -1.29 18.67 6.86
N ALA A 144 -2.20 18.36 7.79
CA ALA A 144 -2.04 17.26 8.73
C ALA A 144 -1.98 15.90 8.02
N LEU A 145 -2.85 15.69 7.04
CA LEU A 145 -2.83 14.50 6.21
C LEU A 145 -1.60 14.44 5.29
N GLY A 146 -1.12 15.59 4.82
CA GLY A 146 0.14 15.69 4.10
C GLY A 146 1.31 15.17 4.93
N ILE A 147 1.41 15.57 6.19
CA ILE A 147 2.44 15.08 7.13
C ILE A 147 2.22 13.58 7.43
N PHE A 148 0.97 13.14 7.58
CA PHE A 148 0.64 11.71 7.71
C PHE A 148 1.11 10.91 6.47
N GLY A 149 0.95 11.49 5.29
CA GLY A 149 1.44 10.93 4.04
C GLY A 149 2.97 10.80 4.00
N ILE A 150 3.71 11.79 4.54
CA ILE A 150 5.18 11.70 4.67
C ILE A 150 5.55 10.45 5.47
N ALA A 151 4.99 10.28 6.67
CA ALA A 151 5.27 9.13 7.51
C ALA A 151 4.94 7.81 6.80
N SER A 152 3.79 7.75 6.11
CA SER A 152 3.32 6.56 5.41
C SER A 152 4.17 6.18 4.19
N MET A 153 4.81 7.15 3.51
CA MET A 153 5.58 6.90 2.30
C MET A 153 7.09 6.79 2.57
N THR A 154 7.58 7.44 3.62
CA THR A 154 8.99 7.30 4.02
C THR A 154 9.28 5.90 4.56
N ALA A 155 8.34 5.28 5.26
CA ALA A 155 8.51 3.95 5.82
C ALA A 155 8.78 2.86 4.75
N PRO A 156 7.98 2.72 3.66
CA PRO A 156 8.29 1.79 2.57
C PRO A 156 9.61 2.11 1.85
N ALA A 157 9.97 3.39 1.74
CA ALA A 157 11.21 3.80 1.09
C ALA A 157 12.47 3.40 1.89
N LEU A 158 12.40 3.52 3.22
CA LEU A 158 13.50 3.15 4.11
C LEU A 158 13.62 1.63 4.28
N GLY A 159 12.50 0.88 4.09
CA GLY A 159 12.44 -0.54 4.36
C GLY A 159 13.51 -1.37 3.66
N PRO A 160 13.65 -1.33 2.33
CA PRO A 160 14.66 -2.11 1.63
C PRO A 160 16.09 -1.77 2.04
N THR A 161 16.41 -0.48 2.15
CA THR A 161 17.75 -0.02 2.53
C THR A 161 18.09 -0.43 3.98
N LEU A 162 17.20 -0.12 4.92
CA LEU A 162 17.40 -0.45 6.32
C LEU A 162 17.32 -1.96 6.56
N GLY A 163 16.38 -2.66 5.88
CA GLY A 163 16.23 -4.10 5.96
C GLY A 163 17.45 -4.84 5.44
N GLY A 164 18.00 -4.42 4.29
CA GLY A 164 19.24 -4.95 3.75
C GLY A 164 20.41 -4.76 4.71
N TYR A 165 20.58 -3.56 5.26
CA TYR A 165 21.61 -3.27 6.25
C TYR A 165 21.50 -4.15 7.51
N LEU A 166 20.27 -4.31 8.05
CA LEU A 166 20.05 -5.12 9.25
C LEU A 166 20.36 -6.60 9.04
N ILE A 167 20.07 -7.12 7.83
CA ILE A 167 20.37 -8.52 7.49
C ILE A 167 21.86 -8.74 7.25
N GLU A 168 22.52 -7.79 6.59
CA GLU A 168 23.93 -7.92 6.20
C GLU A 168 24.88 -7.77 7.41
N PHE A 169 24.60 -6.80 8.31
CA PHE A 169 25.52 -6.45 9.40
C PHE A 169 25.07 -6.91 10.79
N LEU A 170 23.80 -7.31 10.95
CA LEU A 170 23.28 -7.79 12.22
C LEU A 170 22.62 -9.17 12.04
N SER A 171 21.39 -9.35 12.51
CA SER A 171 20.65 -10.59 12.34
C SER A 171 19.19 -10.30 12.00
N TRP A 172 18.50 -11.29 11.42
CA TRP A 172 17.11 -11.15 10.99
C TRP A 172 16.14 -10.70 12.09
N GLN A 173 16.44 -11.02 13.36
CA GLN A 173 15.64 -10.60 14.52
C GLN A 173 15.52 -9.08 14.62
N PHE A 174 16.58 -8.36 14.22
CA PHE A 174 16.59 -6.90 14.26
C PHE A 174 15.58 -6.25 13.32
N LEU A 175 15.10 -6.95 12.29
CA LEU A 175 14.00 -6.47 11.45
C LEU A 175 12.71 -6.21 12.24
N PHE A 176 12.51 -7.01 13.28
CA PHE A 176 11.37 -6.85 14.19
C PHE A 176 11.71 -5.93 15.37
N LEU A 177 12.92 -6.03 15.91
CA LEU A 177 13.34 -5.31 17.11
C LEU A 177 13.57 -3.82 16.86
N VAL A 178 14.01 -3.42 15.67
CA VAL A 178 14.28 -2.01 15.34
C VAL A 178 13.02 -1.13 15.52
N GLY A 179 11.85 -1.66 15.27
CA GLY A 179 10.57 -0.98 15.47
C GLY A 179 10.12 -0.88 16.94
N VAL A 180 10.65 -1.74 17.83
CA VAL A 180 10.17 -1.85 19.22
C VAL A 180 10.39 -0.57 20.05
N PRO A 181 11.58 0.07 20.06
CA PRO A 181 11.78 1.33 20.76
C PRO A 181 10.82 2.43 20.30
N PHE A 182 10.64 2.55 18.98
CA PHE A 182 9.71 3.51 18.39
C PHE A 182 8.26 3.16 18.71
N GLY A 183 7.91 1.87 18.74
CA GLY A 183 6.60 1.39 19.15
C GLY A 183 6.27 1.72 20.61
N ILE A 184 7.19 1.47 21.53
CA ILE A 184 7.06 1.85 22.93
C ILE A 184 6.90 3.37 23.08
N PHE A 185 7.73 4.15 22.37
CA PHE A 185 7.61 5.60 22.35
C PHE A 185 6.23 6.04 21.85
N ALA A 186 5.75 5.47 20.73
CA ALA A 186 4.44 5.78 20.18
C ALA A 186 3.29 5.41 21.12
N VAL A 187 3.38 4.29 21.85
CA VAL A 187 2.40 3.90 22.87
C VAL A 187 2.36 4.92 24.01
N ILE A 188 3.51 5.28 24.58
CA ILE A 188 3.60 6.26 25.67
C ILE A 188 3.05 7.62 25.23
N MET A 189 3.50 8.12 24.07
CA MET A 189 3.05 9.39 23.51
C MET A 189 1.53 9.38 23.27
N SER A 190 0.99 8.28 22.74
CA SER A 190 -0.44 8.13 22.50
C SER A 190 -1.25 8.09 23.80
N MET A 191 -0.74 7.43 24.84
CA MET A 191 -1.39 7.41 26.15
C MET A 191 -1.48 8.81 26.77
N VAL A 192 -0.42 9.60 26.67
CA VAL A 192 -0.32 10.91 27.32
C VAL A 192 -1.04 12.00 26.50
N LEU A 193 -0.82 12.04 25.18
CA LEU A 193 -1.21 13.18 24.36
C LEU A 193 -2.59 13.04 23.70
N LEU A 194 -3.04 11.81 23.40
CA LEU A 194 -4.33 11.64 22.76
C LEU A 194 -5.47 11.82 23.76
N LYS A 195 -6.51 12.51 23.35
CA LYS A 195 -7.78 12.61 24.08
C LYS A 195 -8.71 11.49 23.67
N GLU A 196 -9.49 10.96 24.62
CA GLU A 196 -10.47 9.94 24.31
C GLU A 196 -11.61 10.52 23.46
N THR A 197 -12.09 9.73 22.53
CA THR A 197 -13.22 10.10 21.67
C THR A 197 -14.56 9.72 22.35
N PRO A 198 -15.68 10.36 21.98
CA PRO A 198 -17.00 9.98 22.46
C PRO A 198 -17.27 8.50 22.20
N LYS A 199 -17.66 7.77 23.23
CA LYS A 199 -17.97 6.34 23.17
C LYS A 199 -19.45 6.13 22.96
N LYS A 200 -19.79 5.05 22.25
CA LYS A 200 -21.15 4.54 22.12
C LYS A 200 -21.24 3.12 22.69
N PRO A 201 -21.23 2.97 24.04
CA PRO A 201 -21.14 1.65 24.69
C PRO A 201 -22.35 0.76 24.41
N GLU A 202 -23.50 1.35 24.07
CA GLU A 202 -24.75 0.64 23.75
C GLU A 202 -24.70 -0.06 22.39
N LEU A 203 -23.69 0.23 21.53
CA LEU A 203 -23.54 -0.44 20.25
C LEU A 203 -23.29 -1.94 20.45
N LYS A 204 -24.18 -2.75 19.93
CA LYS A 204 -23.98 -4.20 19.83
C LYS A 204 -22.93 -4.46 18.75
N PHE A 205 -21.90 -5.24 19.08
CA PHE A 205 -20.90 -5.65 18.10
C PHE A 205 -21.53 -6.61 17.10
N ASP A 206 -21.29 -6.37 15.82
CA ASP A 206 -21.81 -7.20 14.73
C ASP A 206 -20.94 -8.44 14.50
N PHE A 207 -21.19 -9.51 15.25
CA PHE A 207 -20.47 -10.77 15.07
C PHE A 207 -20.71 -11.42 13.70
N LEU A 208 -21.94 -11.35 13.16
CA LEU A 208 -22.26 -11.95 11.87
C LEU A 208 -21.56 -11.18 10.73
N GLY A 209 -21.66 -9.85 10.73
CA GLY A 209 -20.91 -9.02 9.78
C GLY A 209 -19.40 -9.25 9.88
N ALA A 210 -18.86 -9.38 11.12
CA ALA A 210 -17.45 -9.65 11.32
C ALA A 210 -17.02 -11.00 10.71
N ILE A 211 -17.76 -12.07 10.94
CA ILE A 211 -17.47 -13.40 10.36
C ILE A 211 -17.53 -13.32 8.83
N LEU A 212 -18.60 -12.73 8.28
CA LEU A 212 -18.74 -12.58 6.83
C LEU A 212 -17.63 -11.72 6.21
N ALA A 213 -17.19 -10.66 6.89
CA ALA A 213 -16.06 -9.85 6.46
C ALA A 213 -14.74 -10.64 6.52
N ILE A 214 -14.48 -11.39 7.61
CA ILE A 214 -13.29 -12.24 7.76
C ILE A 214 -13.23 -13.27 6.64
N VAL A 215 -14.31 -14.02 6.43
CA VAL A 215 -14.35 -15.05 5.39
C VAL A 215 -14.28 -14.41 4.02
N GLY A 216 -15.10 -13.37 3.75
CA GLY A 216 -15.19 -12.76 2.44
C GLY A 216 -13.92 -12.06 1.98
N PHE A 217 -13.41 -11.11 2.78
CA PHE A 217 -12.16 -10.42 2.45
C PHE A 217 -10.95 -11.34 2.58
N GLY A 218 -10.93 -12.25 3.57
CA GLY A 218 -9.83 -13.19 3.76
C GLY A 218 -9.68 -14.13 2.55
N THR A 219 -10.76 -14.76 2.11
CA THR A 219 -10.71 -15.68 0.94
C THR A 219 -10.46 -14.93 -0.37
N LEU A 220 -11.01 -13.70 -0.54
CA LEU A 220 -10.75 -12.86 -1.71
C LEU A 220 -9.26 -12.50 -1.83
N LEU A 221 -8.67 -12.00 -0.76
CA LEU A 221 -7.27 -11.58 -0.75
C LEU A 221 -6.32 -12.79 -0.83
N LEU A 222 -6.69 -13.92 -0.24
CA LEU A 222 -5.96 -15.17 -0.38
C LEU A 222 -5.98 -15.67 -1.83
N ALA A 223 -7.14 -15.60 -2.50
CA ALA A 223 -7.25 -15.95 -3.91
C ALA A 223 -6.35 -15.07 -4.79
N PHE A 224 -6.33 -13.75 -4.55
CA PHE A 224 -5.42 -12.83 -5.26
C PHE A 224 -3.95 -13.12 -4.97
N SER A 225 -3.59 -13.47 -3.73
CA SER A 225 -2.21 -13.75 -3.33
C SER A 225 -1.68 -15.07 -3.89
N LYS A 226 -2.52 -16.12 -3.94
CA LYS A 226 -2.13 -17.47 -4.35
C LYS A 226 -2.47 -17.79 -5.80
N GLY A 227 -3.32 -17.00 -6.45
CA GLY A 227 -3.85 -17.26 -7.79
C GLY A 227 -2.79 -17.52 -8.84
N GLN A 228 -1.65 -16.83 -8.72
CA GLN A 228 -0.51 -16.99 -9.62
C GLN A 228 0.23 -18.32 -9.39
N ALA A 229 0.49 -18.68 -8.15
CA ALA A 229 1.26 -19.90 -7.82
C ALA A 229 0.43 -21.18 -8.05
N GLU A 230 -0.84 -21.14 -7.68
CA GLU A 230 -1.75 -22.29 -7.75
C GLU A 230 -2.48 -22.42 -9.11
N GLY A 231 -2.42 -21.38 -9.93
CA GLY A 231 -3.19 -21.28 -11.18
C GLY A 231 -4.58 -20.71 -10.96
N TRP A 232 -4.92 -19.67 -11.73
CA TRP A 232 -6.20 -18.95 -11.63
C TRP A 232 -7.44 -19.79 -11.87
N THR A 233 -7.31 -20.88 -12.63
CA THR A 233 -8.40 -21.82 -12.96
C THR A 233 -8.40 -23.06 -12.07
N SER A 234 -7.49 -23.18 -11.10
CA SER A 234 -7.46 -24.31 -10.18
C SER A 234 -8.72 -24.36 -9.33
N PHE A 235 -9.14 -25.57 -8.98
CA PHE A 235 -10.32 -25.77 -8.12
C PHE A 235 -10.19 -25.00 -6.79
N PHE A 236 -8.99 -24.95 -6.24
CA PHE A 236 -8.70 -24.23 -5.00
C PHE A 236 -9.00 -22.73 -5.15
N ILE A 237 -8.43 -22.05 -6.15
CA ILE A 237 -8.62 -20.61 -6.38
C ILE A 237 -10.06 -20.27 -6.75
N VAL A 238 -10.68 -21.08 -7.62
CA VAL A 238 -12.09 -20.89 -8.00
C VAL A 238 -13.00 -21.05 -6.78
N SER A 239 -12.74 -22.04 -5.90
CA SER A 239 -13.52 -22.20 -4.66
C SER A 239 -13.35 -21.05 -3.70
N LEU A 240 -12.14 -20.48 -3.58
CA LEU A 240 -11.90 -19.27 -2.78
C LEU A 240 -12.68 -18.06 -3.32
N PHE A 241 -12.70 -17.83 -4.63
CA PHE A 241 -13.52 -16.77 -5.23
C PHE A 241 -15.01 -16.99 -5.01
N PHE A 242 -15.48 -18.23 -5.14
CA PHE A 242 -16.89 -18.56 -4.89
C PHE A 242 -17.30 -18.25 -3.44
N VAL A 243 -16.51 -18.70 -2.47
CA VAL A 243 -16.73 -18.39 -1.05
C VAL A 243 -16.65 -16.90 -0.79
N ALA A 244 -15.68 -16.19 -1.38
CA ALA A 244 -15.53 -14.74 -1.24
C ALA A 244 -16.77 -14.00 -1.75
N ILE A 245 -17.23 -14.31 -2.97
CA ILE A 245 -18.39 -13.65 -3.59
C ILE A 245 -19.65 -13.86 -2.75
N ILE A 246 -19.92 -15.10 -2.33
CA ILE A 246 -21.10 -15.39 -1.49
C ILE A 246 -21.00 -14.67 -0.15
N SER A 247 -19.87 -14.78 0.53
CA SER A 247 -19.69 -14.16 1.84
C SER A 247 -19.80 -12.64 1.77
N LEU A 248 -19.20 -12.00 0.75
CA LEU A 248 -19.29 -10.54 0.56
C LEU A 248 -20.69 -10.10 0.13
N ALA A 249 -21.40 -10.88 -0.68
CA ALA A 249 -22.78 -10.59 -1.04
C ALA A 249 -23.69 -10.64 0.20
N LEU A 250 -23.53 -11.68 1.03
CA LEU A 250 -24.24 -11.79 2.30
C LEU A 250 -23.84 -10.67 3.28
N PHE A 251 -22.54 -10.31 3.33
CA PHE A 251 -22.05 -9.19 4.12
C PHE A 251 -22.77 -7.90 3.72
N VAL A 252 -22.78 -7.55 2.44
CA VAL A 252 -23.46 -6.35 1.93
C VAL A 252 -24.94 -6.36 2.29
N TRP A 253 -25.62 -7.50 2.11
CA TRP A 253 -27.04 -7.63 2.42
C TRP A 253 -27.33 -7.44 3.91
N VAL A 254 -26.52 -8.04 4.79
CA VAL A 254 -26.64 -7.93 6.25
C VAL A 254 -26.33 -6.49 6.72
N GLU A 255 -25.24 -5.88 6.22
CA GLU A 255 -24.83 -4.51 6.62
C GLU A 255 -25.84 -3.43 6.20
N LEU A 256 -26.47 -3.58 5.04
CA LEU A 256 -27.49 -2.63 4.58
C LEU A 256 -28.78 -2.69 5.42
N GLY A 257 -29.08 -3.85 6.04
CA GLY A 257 -30.25 -4.06 6.89
C GLY A 257 -30.08 -3.61 8.35
N LYS A 258 -28.83 -3.33 8.81
CA LYS A 258 -28.55 -3.03 10.22
C LYS A 258 -28.55 -1.53 10.52
N GLU A 259 -29.00 -1.19 11.74
CA GLU A 259 -28.92 0.17 12.26
C GLU A 259 -27.49 0.58 12.63
N ALA A 260 -26.71 -0.36 13.14
CA ALA A 260 -25.29 -0.18 13.51
C ALA A 260 -24.42 -1.20 12.77
N PRO A 261 -24.15 -0.96 11.48
CA PRO A 261 -23.33 -1.86 10.66
C PRO A 261 -21.86 -1.83 11.07
N LEU A 262 -21.10 -2.87 10.70
CA LEU A 262 -19.65 -2.93 10.86
C LEU A 262 -18.95 -1.92 9.93
N LEU A 263 -19.45 -1.84 8.68
CA LEU A 263 -19.07 -0.84 7.69
C LEU A 263 -20.36 -0.18 7.15
N ASP A 264 -20.49 1.13 7.34
CA ASP A 264 -21.66 1.84 6.83
C ASP A 264 -21.56 2.04 5.31
N LEU A 265 -22.05 1.05 4.56
CA LEU A 265 -22.07 1.07 3.09
C LEU A 265 -23.00 2.15 2.54
N ARG A 266 -23.89 2.73 3.36
CA ARG A 266 -24.78 3.83 2.95
C ARG A 266 -23.99 5.08 2.63
N LEU A 267 -22.76 5.23 3.16
CA LEU A 267 -21.86 6.32 2.82
C LEU A 267 -21.48 6.34 1.33
N LEU A 268 -21.54 5.19 0.65
CA LEU A 268 -21.36 5.12 -0.81
C LEU A 268 -22.48 5.80 -1.61
N ARG A 269 -23.58 6.18 -0.98
CA ARG A 269 -24.61 7.04 -1.59
C ARG A 269 -24.19 8.50 -1.70
N ILE A 270 -23.13 8.92 -1.03
CA ILE A 270 -22.54 10.26 -1.16
C ILE A 270 -21.67 10.29 -2.41
N PRO A 271 -22.11 10.94 -3.53
CA PRO A 271 -21.41 10.80 -4.82
C PRO A 271 -19.94 11.24 -4.76
N VAL A 272 -19.66 12.37 -4.07
CA VAL A 272 -18.31 12.90 -3.93
C VAL A 272 -17.39 11.92 -3.19
N PHE A 273 -17.89 11.28 -2.14
CA PHE A 273 -17.15 10.28 -1.38
C PHE A 273 -16.84 9.05 -2.24
N THR A 274 -17.85 8.53 -2.92
CA THR A 274 -17.70 7.33 -3.76
C THR A 274 -16.77 7.56 -4.95
N ILE A 275 -16.95 8.67 -5.68
CA ILE A 275 -16.07 9.01 -6.80
C ILE A 275 -14.64 9.23 -6.31
N SER A 276 -14.45 9.87 -5.16
CA SER A 276 -13.14 10.08 -4.56
C SER A 276 -12.44 8.76 -4.20
N ILE A 277 -13.18 7.81 -3.62
CA ILE A 277 -12.62 6.47 -3.29
C ILE A 277 -12.26 5.71 -4.56
N LEU A 278 -13.15 5.68 -5.57
CA LEU A 278 -12.88 5.01 -6.83
C LEU A 278 -11.67 5.61 -7.55
N THR A 279 -11.61 6.94 -7.64
CA THR A 279 -10.47 7.63 -8.24
C THR A 279 -9.18 7.35 -7.47
N SER A 280 -9.21 7.40 -6.14
CA SER A 280 -8.06 7.03 -5.30
C SER A 280 -7.65 5.58 -5.48
N GLY A 281 -8.62 4.68 -5.67
CA GLY A 281 -8.38 3.26 -5.96
C GLY A 281 -7.68 3.06 -7.31
N PHE A 282 -8.12 3.74 -8.35
CA PHE A 282 -7.47 3.68 -9.67
C PHE A 282 -6.04 4.27 -9.64
N VAL A 283 -5.83 5.37 -8.90
CA VAL A 283 -4.47 5.91 -8.67
C VAL A 283 -3.60 4.89 -7.93
N MET A 284 -4.17 4.20 -6.92
CA MET A 284 -3.46 3.15 -6.19
C MET A 284 -3.12 1.97 -7.11
N MET A 285 -4.02 1.56 -8.00
CA MET A 285 -3.74 0.52 -9.00
C MET A 285 -2.54 0.89 -9.89
N GLY A 286 -2.52 2.11 -10.42
CA GLY A 286 -1.38 2.60 -11.20
C GLY A 286 -0.09 2.73 -10.40
N MET A 287 -0.19 3.11 -9.11
CA MET A 287 0.95 3.19 -8.21
C MET A 287 1.57 1.80 -7.93
N MET A 288 0.73 0.75 -7.81
CA MET A 288 1.20 -0.62 -7.62
C MET A 288 2.10 -1.10 -8.75
N GLY A 289 1.87 -0.66 -10.00
CA GLY A 289 2.79 -0.93 -11.12
C GLY A 289 4.23 -0.56 -10.77
N GLY A 290 4.48 0.66 -10.28
CA GLY A 290 5.85 1.07 -9.91
C GLY A 290 6.40 0.38 -8.66
N ILE A 291 5.57 0.16 -7.64
CA ILE A 291 6.00 -0.50 -6.40
C ILE A 291 6.33 -1.97 -6.63
N PHE A 292 5.62 -2.63 -7.53
CA PHE A 292 5.77 -4.06 -7.80
C PHE A 292 6.75 -4.34 -8.94
N LEU A 293 6.63 -3.67 -10.10
CA LEU A 293 7.42 -3.98 -11.29
C LEU A 293 8.85 -3.44 -11.23
N MET A 294 9.07 -2.26 -10.63
CA MET A 294 10.42 -1.66 -10.60
C MET A 294 11.42 -2.49 -9.79
N PRO A 295 11.13 -2.98 -8.58
CA PRO A 295 12.05 -3.88 -7.88
C PRO A 295 12.35 -5.16 -8.66
N ILE A 296 11.34 -5.74 -9.33
CA ILE A 296 11.52 -6.93 -10.19
C ILE A 296 12.48 -6.62 -11.33
N PHE A 297 12.29 -5.49 -12.02
CA PHE A 297 13.17 -5.05 -13.09
C PHE A 297 14.61 -4.85 -12.60
N LEU A 298 14.79 -4.08 -11.53
CA LEU A 298 16.12 -3.75 -11.00
C LEU A 298 16.89 -4.98 -10.51
N GLN A 299 16.20 -5.89 -9.80
CA GLN A 299 16.85 -7.08 -9.23
C GLN A 299 17.04 -8.19 -10.26
N ASN A 300 16.02 -8.53 -11.05
CA ASN A 300 16.07 -9.68 -11.95
C ASN A 300 16.70 -9.37 -13.32
N ILE A 301 16.59 -8.10 -13.79
CA ILE A 301 17.12 -7.68 -15.10
C ILE A 301 18.48 -7.01 -14.96
N GLN A 302 18.59 -6.03 -14.06
CA GLN A 302 19.85 -5.30 -13.88
C GLN A 302 20.79 -5.93 -12.86
N GLY A 303 20.33 -6.97 -12.11
CA GLY A 303 21.15 -7.70 -11.15
C GLY A 303 21.48 -6.91 -9.87
N MET A 304 20.70 -5.86 -9.58
CA MET A 304 20.89 -5.06 -8.38
C MET A 304 20.51 -5.83 -7.11
N THR A 305 21.21 -5.56 -6.04
CA THR A 305 20.79 -5.99 -4.70
C THR A 305 19.50 -5.27 -4.28
N ALA A 306 18.80 -5.83 -3.29
CA ALA A 306 17.62 -5.17 -2.73
C ALA A 306 17.93 -3.79 -2.15
N MET A 307 19.12 -3.62 -1.56
CA MET A 307 19.60 -2.34 -1.01
C MET A 307 19.83 -1.31 -2.13
N GLU A 308 20.53 -1.68 -3.20
CA GLU A 308 20.77 -0.79 -4.35
C GLU A 308 19.46 -0.37 -5.02
N SER A 309 18.53 -1.33 -5.22
CA SER A 309 17.17 -1.05 -5.73
C SER A 309 16.43 -0.07 -4.83
N GLY A 310 16.51 -0.24 -3.50
CA GLY A 310 15.91 0.67 -2.53
C GLY A 310 16.47 2.09 -2.61
N ILE A 311 17.79 2.23 -2.75
CA ILE A 311 18.45 3.53 -2.92
C ILE A 311 18.00 4.21 -4.21
N LEU A 312 17.89 3.47 -5.32
CA LEU A 312 17.42 4.02 -6.60
C LEU A 312 15.95 4.48 -6.54
N LEU A 313 15.11 3.81 -5.76
CA LEU A 313 13.69 4.16 -5.59
C LEU A 313 13.46 5.26 -4.54
N MET A 314 14.46 5.57 -3.70
CA MET A 314 14.32 6.54 -2.61
C MET A 314 13.94 7.95 -3.07
N PRO A 315 14.51 8.54 -4.14
CA PRO A 315 14.16 9.88 -4.62
C PRO A 315 12.68 10.02 -4.98
N GLN A 316 12.05 8.98 -5.56
CA GLN A 316 10.61 8.96 -5.81
C GLN A 316 9.81 9.14 -4.52
N SER A 317 10.17 8.40 -3.49
CA SER A 317 9.47 8.43 -2.20
C SER A 317 9.67 9.75 -1.47
N ILE A 318 10.87 10.35 -1.56
CA ILE A 318 11.17 11.67 -1.00
C ILE A 318 10.35 12.74 -1.74
N ALA A 319 10.33 12.71 -3.07
CA ALA A 319 9.55 13.65 -3.88
C ALA A 319 8.06 13.57 -3.53
N MET A 320 7.52 12.36 -3.40
CA MET A 320 6.14 12.13 -2.98
C MET A 320 5.88 12.68 -1.58
N ALA A 321 6.75 12.40 -0.62
CA ALA A 321 6.63 12.88 0.76
C ALA A 321 6.64 14.41 0.85
N ILE A 322 7.50 15.09 0.08
CA ILE A 322 7.57 16.56 0.03
C ILE A 322 6.30 17.14 -0.62
N MET A 323 5.80 16.50 -1.69
CA MET A 323 4.65 17.03 -2.43
C MET A 323 3.32 16.86 -1.72
N MET A 324 3.17 15.89 -0.81
CA MET A 324 1.92 15.66 -0.09
C MET A 324 1.46 16.86 0.75
N PRO A 325 2.28 17.48 1.63
CA PRO A 325 1.86 18.69 2.35
C PRO A 325 1.65 19.89 1.44
N ILE A 326 2.46 20.02 0.38
CA ILE A 326 2.33 21.08 -0.62
C ILE A 326 0.98 20.95 -1.34
N SER A 327 0.63 19.74 -1.74
CA SER A 327 -0.65 19.39 -2.35
C SER A 327 -1.83 19.76 -1.46
N GLY A 328 -1.76 19.48 -0.16
CA GLY A 328 -2.78 19.88 0.80
C GLY A 328 -3.00 21.40 0.84
N LYS A 329 -1.92 22.19 0.93
CA LYS A 329 -1.99 23.66 0.90
C LYS A 329 -2.52 24.21 -0.43
N LEU A 330 -2.06 23.63 -1.54
CA LEU A 330 -2.52 24.05 -2.87
C LEU A 330 -4.01 23.73 -3.06
N MET A 331 -4.47 22.58 -2.56
CA MET A 331 -5.87 22.19 -2.60
C MET A 331 -6.75 23.18 -1.84
N ASP A 332 -6.31 23.65 -0.67
CA ASP A 332 -7.05 24.63 0.12
C ASP A 332 -7.21 25.97 -0.64
N LYS A 333 -6.22 26.32 -1.49
CA LYS A 333 -6.21 27.57 -2.26
C LYS A 333 -6.92 27.47 -3.62
N TYR A 334 -6.65 26.41 -4.37
CA TYR A 334 -7.08 26.28 -5.78
C TYR A 334 -8.17 25.23 -6.00
N GLY A 335 -8.49 24.43 -4.99
CA GLY A 335 -9.41 23.30 -5.09
C GLY A 335 -8.74 22.05 -5.70
N ILE A 336 -9.51 20.96 -5.77
CA ILE A 336 -8.98 19.65 -6.24
C ILE A 336 -8.73 19.61 -7.75
N GLY A 337 -9.56 20.30 -8.56
CA GLY A 337 -9.55 20.16 -10.03
C GLY A 337 -8.17 20.38 -10.65
N PRO A 338 -7.57 21.58 -10.53
CA PRO A 338 -6.26 21.86 -11.14
C PRO A 338 -5.15 20.98 -10.62
N ILE A 339 -5.13 20.73 -9.30
CA ILE A 339 -4.04 19.99 -8.66
C ILE A 339 -4.12 18.51 -8.98
N GLY A 340 -5.33 17.94 -8.89
CA GLY A 340 -5.57 16.56 -9.28
C GLY A 340 -5.26 16.31 -10.76
N LEU A 341 -5.65 17.26 -11.64
CA LEU A 341 -5.36 17.17 -13.07
C LEU A 341 -3.84 17.14 -13.34
N VAL A 342 -3.09 18.08 -12.75
CA VAL A 342 -1.62 18.12 -12.91
C VAL A 342 -0.99 16.85 -12.35
N GLY A 343 -1.39 16.42 -11.14
CA GLY A 343 -0.83 15.22 -10.51
C GLY A 343 -1.11 13.95 -11.32
N LEU A 344 -2.36 13.75 -11.78
CA LEU A 344 -2.73 12.58 -12.61
C LEU A 344 -2.07 12.62 -13.99
N SER A 345 -1.94 13.80 -14.61
CA SER A 345 -1.25 13.94 -15.90
C SER A 345 0.23 13.58 -15.78
N ILE A 346 0.93 14.10 -14.76
CA ILE A 346 2.33 13.75 -14.48
C ILE A 346 2.45 12.24 -14.26
N MET A 347 1.59 11.67 -13.42
CA MET A 347 1.62 10.24 -13.12
C MET A 347 1.34 9.38 -14.35
N SER A 348 0.38 9.78 -15.21
CA SER A 348 0.05 9.07 -16.46
C SER A 348 1.22 9.07 -17.44
N ILE A 349 1.79 10.27 -17.71
CA ILE A 349 2.90 10.44 -18.64
C ILE A 349 4.13 9.64 -18.18
N THR A 350 4.50 9.78 -16.91
CA THR A 350 5.68 9.08 -16.37
C THR A 350 5.49 7.58 -16.28
N THR A 351 4.27 7.09 -16.04
CA THR A 351 3.98 5.66 -16.07
C THR A 351 4.00 5.12 -17.49
N PHE A 352 3.55 5.91 -18.48
CA PHE A 352 3.67 5.59 -19.90
C PHE A 352 5.13 5.55 -20.33
N GLU A 353 5.96 6.52 -19.91
CA GLU A 353 7.40 6.55 -20.23
C GLU A 353 8.15 5.31 -19.72
N LEU A 354 7.72 4.70 -18.62
CA LEU A 354 8.29 3.44 -18.12
C LEU A 354 8.01 2.23 -19.04
N HIS A 355 7.17 2.37 -20.07
CA HIS A 355 7.07 1.36 -21.13
C HIS A 355 8.38 1.23 -21.93
N ASN A 356 9.16 2.30 -22.05
CA ASN A 356 10.42 2.34 -22.80
C ASN A 356 11.62 1.78 -22.01
N LEU A 357 11.39 1.03 -20.92
CA LEU A 357 12.46 0.35 -20.18
C LEU A 357 13.18 -0.64 -21.09
N ALA A 358 14.51 -0.59 -21.08
CA ALA A 358 15.42 -1.53 -21.73
C ALA A 358 16.37 -2.13 -20.69
N ALA A 359 16.94 -3.30 -20.96
CA ALA A 359 17.84 -3.99 -20.03
C ALA A 359 19.04 -3.12 -19.60
N ASP A 360 19.49 -2.22 -20.45
CA ASP A 360 20.60 -1.28 -20.28
C ASP A 360 20.15 0.15 -19.92
N SER A 361 18.87 0.34 -19.57
CA SER A 361 18.36 1.66 -19.19
C SER A 361 19.23 2.33 -18.13
N MET A 362 19.61 3.60 -18.38
CA MET A 362 20.45 4.36 -17.46
C MET A 362 19.75 4.64 -16.12
N HIS A 363 20.43 4.40 -15.01
CA HIS A 363 19.92 4.68 -13.68
C HIS A 363 19.50 6.14 -13.48
N SER A 364 20.22 7.10 -14.10
CA SER A 364 19.89 8.52 -14.04
C SER A 364 18.54 8.84 -14.70
N TRP A 365 18.23 8.23 -15.84
CA TRP A 365 16.94 8.37 -16.53
C TRP A 365 15.81 7.78 -15.67
N MET A 366 15.98 6.55 -15.18
CA MET A 366 14.98 5.91 -14.31
C MET A 366 14.72 6.74 -13.05
N ASN A 367 15.78 7.23 -12.42
CA ASN A 367 15.69 8.07 -11.23
C ASN A 367 14.92 9.37 -11.50
N MET A 368 15.17 10.02 -12.64
CA MET A 368 14.46 11.22 -13.05
C MET A 368 12.97 10.94 -13.26
N ILE A 369 12.61 9.93 -14.06
CA ILE A 369 11.22 9.58 -14.35
C ILE A 369 10.46 9.19 -13.07
N LEU A 370 11.08 8.36 -12.21
CA LEU A 370 10.49 7.95 -10.94
C LEU A 370 10.31 9.13 -9.97
N THR A 371 11.26 10.06 -9.92
CA THR A 371 11.16 11.28 -9.09
C THR A 371 9.99 12.14 -9.55
N ILE A 372 9.88 12.40 -10.86
CA ILE A 372 8.76 13.15 -11.44
C ILE A 372 7.43 12.43 -11.17
N ARG A 373 7.41 11.10 -11.29
CA ARG A 373 6.25 10.28 -10.95
C ARG A 373 5.86 10.42 -9.49
N GLY A 374 6.84 10.47 -8.57
CA GLY A 374 6.63 10.73 -7.16
C GLY A 374 5.94 12.07 -6.89
N ILE A 375 6.33 13.12 -7.63
CA ILE A 375 5.66 14.43 -7.58
C ILE A 375 4.17 14.28 -7.97
N GLY A 376 3.87 13.58 -9.07
CA GLY A 376 2.49 13.35 -9.52
C GLY A 376 1.65 12.61 -8.48
N ILE A 377 2.18 11.52 -7.92
CA ILE A 377 1.51 10.72 -6.88
C ILE A 377 1.24 11.59 -5.63
N GLY A 378 2.24 12.36 -5.16
CA GLY A 378 2.12 13.22 -3.99
C GLY A 378 1.07 14.31 -4.16
N LEU A 379 0.90 14.84 -5.38
CA LEU A 379 -0.11 15.84 -5.70
C LEU A 379 -1.53 15.28 -5.66
N CYS A 380 -1.78 14.09 -6.21
CA CYS A 380 -3.15 13.58 -6.37
C CYS A 380 -3.63 12.73 -5.20
N MET A 381 -2.78 11.91 -4.58
CA MET A 381 -3.22 10.90 -3.61
C MET A 381 -3.86 11.53 -2.37
N MET A 382 -3.25 12.60 -1.85
CA MET A 382 -3.72 13.27 -0.64
C MET A 382 -4.96 14.12 -0.89
N THR A 383 -4.99 14.83 -2.01
CA THR A 383 -6.14 15.66 -2.39
C THR A 383 -7.40 14.83 -2.60
N LEU A 384 -7.30 13.70 -3.29
CA LEU A 384 -8.42 12.78 -3.51
C LEU A 384 -8.98 12.24 -2.19
N SER A 385 -8.12 11.75 -1.30
CA SER A 385 -8.54 11.26 0.01
C SER A 385 -9.23 12.34 0.85
N THR A 386 -8.68 13.54 0.87
CA THR A 386 -9.20 14.67 1.65
C THR A 386 -10.57 15.12 1.17
N VAL A 387 -10.78 15.23 -0.15
CA VAL A 387 -12.06 15.65 -0.72
C VAL A 387 -13.16 14.65 -0.40
N GLY A 388 -12.90 13.36 -0.56
CA GLY A 388 -13.86 12.31 -0.22
C GLY A 388 -14.27 12.35 1.24
N MET A 389 -13.29 12.39 2.14
CA MET A 389 -13.57 12.43 3.58
C MET A 389 -14.24 13.73 4.05
N ASN A 390 -13.93 14.87 3.43
CA ASN A 390 -14.60 16.15 3.74
C ASN A 390 -16.06 16.19 3.28
N ALA A 391 -16.48 15.35 2.35
CA ALA A 391 -17.86 15.21 1.92
C ALA A 391 -18.73 14.42 2.91
N VAL A 392 -18.10 13.68 3.84
CA VAL A 392 -18.78 12.88 4.85
C VAL A 392 -19.05 13.73 6.10
N PRO A 393 -20.22 13.57 6.76
CA PRO A 393 -20.49 14.20 8.05
C PRO A 393 -19.42 13.81 9.10
N ARG A 394 -19.03 14.75 9.96
CA ARG A 394 -18.01 14.49 11.00
C ARG A 394 -18.37 13.34 11.93
N THR A 395 -19.65 13.12 12.18
CA THR A 395 -20.17 12.02 13.00
C THR A 395 -19.94 10.65 12.39
N SER A 396 -19.77 10.57 11.05
CA SER A 396 -19.61 9.32 10.29
C SER A 396 -18.18 9.11 9.78
N VAL A 397 -17.23 9.98 10.13
CA VAL A 397 -15.82 9.85 9.72
C VAL A 397 -15.19 8.56 10.29
N GLY A 398 -15.63 8.15 11.48
CA GLY A 398 -15.21 6.89 12.11
C GLY A 398 -15.51 5.65 11.25
N ASP A 399 -16.61 5.67 10.50
CA ASP A 399 -17.05 4.58 9.63
C ASP A 399 -16.51 4.74 8.19
N ALA A 400 -16.37 6.00 7.73
CA ALA A 400 -15.87 6.32 6.40
C ALA A 400 -14.39 5.95 6.19
N SER A 401 -13.55 6.13 7.21
CA SER A 401 -12.13 5.81 7.13
C SER A 401 -11.86 4.31 6.94
N PRO A 402 -12.43 3.39 7.74
CA PRO A 402 -12.32 1.95 7.48
C PRO A 402 -12.84 1.55 6.10
N LEU A 403 -14.02 2.03 5.70
CA LEU A 403 -14.60 1.74 4.39
C LEU A 403 -13.68 2.14 3.25
N SER A 404 -13.11 3.35 3.31
CA SER A 404 -12.14 3.84 2.33
C SER A 404 -10.88 2.98 2.29
N ASN A 405 -10.37 2.54 3.45
CA ASN A 405 -9.16 1.70 3.52
C ASN A 405 -9.41 0.29 3.00
N VAL A 406 -10.56 -0.32 3.32
CA VAL A 406 -10.93 -1.65 2.78
C VAL A 406 -10.99 -1.62 1.26
N LEU A 407 -11.70 -0.65 0.68
CA LEU A 407 -11.84 -0.55 -0.77
C LEU A 407 -10.48 -0.31 -1.45
N ARG A 408 -9.63 0.54 -0.89
CA ARG A 408 -8.25 0.73 -1.39
C ARG A 408 -7.42 -0.54 -1.30
N GLN A 409 -7.52 -1.29 -0.21
CA GLN A 409 -6.79 -2.54 -0.02
C GLN A 409 -7.21 -3.60 -1.05
N VAL A 410 -8.51 -3.77 -1.26
CA VAL A 410 -9.04 -4.70 -2.27
C VAL A 410 -8.57 -4.32 -3.67
N LEU A 411 -8.69 -3.03 -4.04
CA LEU A 411 -8.26 -2.54 -5.35
C LEU A 411 -6.75 -2.66 -5.56
N SER A 412 -5.94 -2.45 -4.52
CA SER A 412 -4.48 -2.65 -4.59
C SER A 412 -4.11 -4.12 -4.82
N SER A 413 -4.77 -5.04 -4.10
CA SER A 413 -4.51 -6.48 -4.24
C SER A 413 -4.96 -7.00 -5.61
N PHE A 414 -6.11 -6.52 -6.08
CA PHE A 414 -6.61 -6.80 -7.43
C PHE A 414 -5.65 -6.29 -8.51
N ALA A 415 -5.09 -5.08 -8.31
CA ALA A 415 -4.10 -4.52 -9.23
C ALA A 415 -2.85 -5.40 -9.34
N ILE A 416 -2.27 -5.82 -8.21
CA ILE A 416 -1.08 -6.69 -8.21
C ILE A 416 -1.39 -7.99 -8.94
N ALA A 417 -2.54 -8.62 -8.66
CA ALA A 417 -2.96 -9.86 -9.31
C ALA A 417 -3.06 -9.70 -10.84
N ILE A 418 -3.73 -8.66 -11.32
CA ILE A 418 -3.86 -8.37 -12.75
C ILE A 418 -2.49 -8.08 -13.37
N LEU A 419 -1.68 -7.21 -12.76
CA LEU A 419 -0.37 -6.85 -13.31
C LEU A 419 0.56 -8.07 -13.41
N THR A 420 0.49 -9.00 -12.45
CA THR A 420 1.27 -10.25 -12.50
C THR A 420 0.84 -11.14 -13.67
N VAL A 421 -0.47 -11.31 -13.87
CA VAL A 421 -1.02 -12.09 -14.99
C VAL A 421 -0.60 -11.49 -16.33
N ILE A 422 -0.77 -10.17 -16.47
CA ILE A 422 -0.42 -9.45 -17.70
C ILE A 422 1.09 -9.57 -17.97
N MET A 423 1.93 -9.33 -16.97
CA MET A 423 3.39 -9.41 -17.10
C MET A 423 3.81 -10.79 -17.63
N GLN A 424 3.27 -11.88 -17.07
CA GLN A 424 3.63 -13.23 -17.51
C GLN A 424 3.06 -13.57 -18.89
N ALA A 425 1.81 -13.20 -19.16
CA ALA A 425 1.23 -13.40 -20.48
C ALA A 425 2.02 -12.67 -21.57
N ARG A 426 2.42 -11.42 -21.29
CA ARG A 426 3.24 -10.62 -22.23
C ARG A 426 4.65 -11.18 -22.34
N GLN A 427 5.27 -11.60 -21.23
CA GLN A 427 6.58 -12.26 -21.26
C GLN A 427 6.55 -13.53 -22.14
N THR A 428 5.55 -14.39 -21.97
CA THR A 428 5.40 -15.61 -22.78
C THR A 428 5.20 -15.25 -24.27
N PHE A 429 4.37 -14.25 -24.55
CA PHE A 429 4.13 -13.76 -25.91
C PHE A 429 5.43 -13.24 -26.56
N HIS A 430 6.18 -12.39 -25.86
CA HIS A 430 7.44 -11.86 -26.41
C HIS A 430 8.52 -12.94 -26.53
N LEU A 431 8.58 -13.89 -25.62
CA LEU A 431 9.51 -15.02 -25.73
C LEU A 431 9.23 -15.86 -26.98
N ALA A 432 7.95 -16.18 -27.23
CA ALA A 432 7.55 -16.87 -28.45
C ALA A 432 7.89 -16.05 -29.70
N SER A 433 7.55 -14.75 -29.70
CA SER A 433 7.85 -13.85 -30.83
C SER A 433 9.35 -13.71 -31.11
N ILE A 434 10.18 -13.61 -30.06
CA ILE A 434 11.65 -13.58 -30.21
C ILE A 434 12.15 -14.90 -30.77
N SER A 435 11.62 -16.03 -30.27
CA SER A 435 11.98 -17.37 -30.77
C SER A 435 11.63 -17.56 -32.24
N ASP A 436 10.42 -17.15 -32.66
CA ASP A 436 9.93 -17.31 -34.02
C ASP A 436 10.70 -16.41 -35.02
N ASN A 437 11.17 -15.25 -34.59
CA ASN A 437 11.91 -14.29 -35.40
C ASN A 437 13.45 -14.49 -35.26
N LEU A 438 13.91 -15.47 -34.49
CA LEU A 438 15.33 -15.73 -34.31
C LEU A 438 15.94 -16.21 -35.63
N ASN A 439 16.92 -15.45 -36.16
CA ASN A 439 17.68 -15.88 -37.33
C ASN A 439 18.50 -17.12 -36.97
N THR A 440 18.15 -18.27 -37.58
CA THR A 440 18.79 -19.56 -37.33
C THR A 440 20.30 -19.54 -37.55
N ASP A 441 20.77 -18.83 -38.57
CA ASP A 441 22.20 -18.73 -38.88
C ASP A 441 22.94 -17.93 -37.79
N MET A 442 22.39 -16.81 -37.35
CA MET A 442 22.96 -16.01 -36.26
C MET A 442 22.95 -16.79 -34.94
N ALA A 443 21.87 -17.51 -34.62
CA ALA A 443 21.78 -18.35 -33.44
C ALA A 443 22.82 -19.47 -33.47
N THR A 444 22.98 -20.13 -34.60
CA THR A 444 23.99 -21.18 -34.80
C THR A 444 25.41 -20.64 -34.68
N GLN A 445 25.70 -19.47 -35.28
CA GLN A 445 26.99 -18.80 -35.10
C GLN A 445 27.27 -18.41 -33.67
N PHE A 446 26.28 -17.89 -32.95
CA PHE A 446 26.40 -17.56 -31.52
C PHE A 446 26.71 -18.81 -30.68
N ILE A 447 25.90 -19.88 -30.86
CA ILE A 447 26.07 -21.12 -30.12
C ILE A 447 27.45 -21.75 -30.45
N SER A 448 27.85 -21.78 -31.71
CA SER A 448 29.17 -22.34 -32.10
C SER A 448 30.35 -21.52 -31.57
N GLY A 449 30.23 -20.18 -31.57
CA GLY A 449 31.23 -19.27 -31.02
C GLY A 449 31.42 -19.46 -29.51
N ILE A 450 30.35 -19.46 -28.74
CA ILE A 450 30.37 -19.67 -27.28
C ILE A 450 30.82 -21.10 -26.94
N SER A 451 30.30 -22.10 -27.65
CA SER A 451 30.70 -23.51 -27.49
C SER A 451 32.19 -23.70 -27.77
N GLY A 452 32.73 -23.04 -28.82
CA GLY A 452 34.16 -23.06 -29.13
C GLY A 452 35.02 -22.47 -28.00
N MET A 453 34.57 -21.42 -27.33
CA MET A 453 35.28 -20.87 -26.16
C MET A 453 35.29 -21.87 -24.97
N TYR A 454 34.17 -22.52 -24.69
CA TYR A 454 34.09 -23.52 -23.61
C TYR A 454 34.95 -24.77 -23.88
N THR A 455 34.99 -25.24 -25.11
CA THR A 455 35.85 -26.40 -25.49
C THR A 455 37.32 -26.05 -25.39
N GLN A 456 37.75 -24.81 -25.65
CA GLN A 456 39.14 -24.38 -25.44
C GLN A 456 39.57 -24.42 -23.96
N VAL A 457 38.62 -24.27 -23.03
CA VAL A 457 38.87 -24.36 -21.57
C VAL A 457 38.71 -25.80 -21.04
N GLY A 458 38.49 -26.78 -21.93
CA GLY A 458 38.45 -28.19 -21.59
C GLY A 458 37.05 -28.75 -21.25
N VAL A 459 35.99 -28.02 -21.56
CA VAL A 459 34.61 -28.52 -21.45
C VAL A 459 34.30 -29.42 -22.65
N ASP A 460 33.68 -30.57 -22.42
CA ASP A 460 33.26 -31.45 -23.52
C ASP A 460 32.27 -30.77 -24.47
N ALA A 461 32.28 -31.17 -25.74
CA ALA A 461 31.54 -30.49 -26.79
C ALA A 461 30.00 -30.48 -26.57
N ALA A 462 29.45 -31.53 -25.96
CA ALA A 462 28.03 -31.64 -25.68
C ALA A 462 27.60 -30.65 -24.57
N SER A 463 28.36 -30.62 -23.46
CA SER A 463 28.17 -29.68 -22.36
C SER A 463 28.41 -28.24 -22.80
N ALA A 464 29.40 -27.97 -23.66
CA ALA A 464 29.68 -26.66 -24.21
C ALA A 464 28.55 -26.14 -25.08
N SER A 465 27.97 -26.97 -25.97
CA SER A 465 26.82 -26.62 -26.81
C SER A 465 25.55 -26.43 -25.99
N GLY A 466 25.30 -27.28 -25.00
CA GLY A 466 24.19 -27.16 -24.06
C GLY A 466 24.26 -25.84 -23.27
N GLY A 467 25.47 -25.52 -22.74
CA GLY A 467 25.72 -24.26 -22.05
C GLY A 467 25.51 -23.02 -22.93
N ALA A 468 26.00 -23.03 -24.17
CA ALA A 468 25.82 -21.95 -25.12
C ALA A 468 24.33 -21.72 -25.46
N SER A 469 23.58 -22.81 -25.66
CA SER A 469 22.12 -22.74 -25.90
C SER A 469 21.37 -22.20 -24.68
N ALA A 470 21.75 -22.58 -23.46
CA ALA A 470 21.17 -22.06 -22.24
C ALA A 470 21.44 -20.55 -22.06
N ILE A 471 22.63 -20.06 -22.44
CA ILE A 471 22.94 -18.63 -22.42
C ILE A 471 22.04 -17.87 -23.41
N LEU A 472 21.90 -18.37 -24.67
CA LEU A 472 21.03 -17.75 -25.65
C LEU A 472 19.57 -17.69 -25.15
N PHE A 473 19.06 -18.80 -24.63
CA PHE A 473 17.71 -18.84 -24.04
C PHE A 473 17.56 -17.86 -22.87
N GLY A 474 18.58 -17.77 -22.00
CA GLY A 474 18.61 -16.80 -20.89
C GLY A 474 18.55 -15.35 -21.37
N MET A 475 19.25 -15.01 -22.46
CA MET A 475 19.19 -13.68 -23.07
C MET A 475 17.78 -13.39 -23.63
N MET A 476 17.18 -14.34 -24.35
CA MET A 476 15.82 -14.23 -24.88
C MET A 476 14.79 -14.08 -23.74
N ALA A 477 14.90 -14.88 -22.70
CA ALA A 477 14.03 -14.83 -21.53
C ALA A 477 14.17 -13.47 -20.79
N LYS A 478 15.40 -12.96 -20.69
CA LYS A 478 15.66 -11.65 -20.08
C LYS A 478 15.01 -10.52 -20.91
N GLU A 479 15.21 -10.53 -22.22
CA GLU A 479 14.61 -9.53 -23.11
C GLU A 479 13.08 -9.61 -23.13
N SER A 480 12.50 -10.81 -23.18
CA SER A 480 11.06 -11.00 -23.12
C SER A 480 10.46 -10.50 -21.80
N MET A 481 11.19 -10.64 -20.69
CA MET A 481 10.78 -10.11 -19.38
C MET A 481 10.81 -8.58 -19.37
N VAL A 482 11.80 -7.94 -19.96
CA VAL A 482 11.88 -6.48 -20.09
C VAL A 482 10.67 -5.95 -20.85
N GLN A 483 10.39 -6.52 -22.03
CA GLN A 483 9.25 -6.13 -22.86
C GLN A 483 7.92 -6.40 -22.14
N GLY A 484 7.80 -7.53 -21.43
CA GLY A 484 6.63 -7.86 -20.62
C GLY A 484 6.38 -6.87 -19.49
N ILE A 485 7.44 -6.41 -18.83
CA ILE A 485 7.37 -5.36 -17.80
C ILE A 485 6.94 -4.02 -18.42
N GLY A 486 7.54 -3.63 -19.55
CA GLY A 486 7.18 -2.42 -20.27
C GLY A 486 5.69 -2.38 -20.64
N ASP A 487 5.17 -3.45 -21.26
CA ASP A 487 3.76 -3.58 -21.61
C ASP A 487 2.85 -3.51 -20.38
N THR A 488 3.30 -4.08 -19.27
CA THR A 488 2.55 -4.04 -18.01
C THR A 488 2.50 -2.62 -17.43
N PHE A 489 3.55 -1.82 -17.59
CA PHE A 489 3.51 -0.40 -17.23
C PHE A 489 2.51 0.37 -18.08
N LEU A 490 2.45 0.10 -19.39
CA LEU A 490 1.48 0.71 -20.29
C LEU A 490 0.04 0.44 -19.83
N ILE A 491 -0.26 -0.81 -19.48
CA ILE A 491 -1.59 -1.19 -18.99
C ILE A 491 -1.87 -0.58 -17.60
N SER A 492 -0.85 -0.48 -16.74
CA SER A 492 -1.00 0.16 -15.43
C SER A 492 -1.28 1.67 -15.51
N ALA A 493 -1.02 2.32 -16.64
CA ALA A 493 -1.37 3.71 -16.87
C ALA A 493 -2.88 3.90 -17.14
N ILE A 494 -3.58 2.88 -17.64
CA ILE A 494 -5.01 2.96 -18.00
C ILE A 494 -5.89 3.42 -16.82
N PRO A 495 -5.84 2.82 -15.62
CA PRO A 495 -6.62 3.29 -14.48
C PRO A 495 -6.34 4.75 -14.11
N ILE A 496 -5.08 5.21 -14.26
CA ILE A 496 -4.70 6.59 -13.98
C ILE A 496 -5.38 7.54 -14.97
N VAL A 497 -5.37 7.19 -16.25
CA VAL A 497 -6.02 7.98 -17.31
C VAL A 497 -7.54 8.02 -17.08
N ILE A 498 -8.17 6.90 -16.72
CA ILE A 498 -9.60 6.84 -16.36
C ILE A 498 -9.92 7.74 -15.16
N SER A 499 -8.97 7.97 -14.26
CA SER A 499 -9.13 8.85 -13.12
C SER A 499 -9.27 10.34 -13.50
N ILE A 500 -8.72 10.75 -14.65
CA ILE A 500 -8.74 12.16 -15.08
C ILE A 500 -10.17 12.69 -15.28
N PRO A 501 -11.04 12.05 -16.08
CA PRO A 501 -12.41 12.54 -16.25
C PRO A 501 -13.24 12.46 -14.95
N LEU A 502 -12.91 11.54 -14.03
CA LEU A 502 -13.60 11.46 -12.73
C LEU A 502 -13.37 12.69 -11.86
N LEU A 503 -12.24 13.40 -12.02
CA LEU A 503 -12.00 14.68 -11.32
C LEU A 503 -13.05 15.76 -11.64
N TYR A 504 -13.63 15.73 -12.83
CA TYR A 504 -14.66 16.69 -13.19
C TYR A 504 -15.87 16.62 -12.25
N PHE A 505 -16.24 15.41 -11.83
CA PHE A 505 -17.35 15.21 -10.89
C PHE A 505 -17.01 15.61 -9.45
N LEU A 506 -15.72 15.68 -9.11
CA LEU A 506 -15.24 16.13 -7.80
C LEU A 506 -15.13 17.67 -7.73
N HIS A 507 -15.15 18.36 -8.86
CA HIS A 507 -14.95 19.83 -8.92
C HIS A 507 -16.18 20.65 -8.48
N LYS A 508 -17.36 20.04 -8.35
CA LYS A 508 -18.54 20.74 -7.81
C LYS A 508 -18.27 21.14 -6.36
N LYS A 509 -18.12 22.46 -6.14
CA LYS A 509 -18.05 23.03 -4.78
C LYS A 509 -19.17 22.44 -3.93
N PRO A 510 -18.89 21.86 -2.75
CA PRO A 510 -19.96 21.49 -1.84
C PRO A 510 -20.79 22.74 -1.56
N LYS A 511 -22.13 22.66 -1.73
CA LYS A 511 -23.04 23.68 -1.24
C LYS A 511 -22.66 23.99 0.20
N LYS A 512 -22.31 25.23 0.50
CA LYS A 512 -22.16 25.66 1.90
C LYS A 512 -23.39 25.16 2.66
N PRO A 513 -23.22 24.53 3.83
CA PRO A 513 -24.36 24.24 4.69
C PRO A 513 -25.10 25.57 4.92
N ASP A 514 -26.43 25.58 4.71
CA ASP A 514 -27.26 26.72 5.04
C ASP A 514 -26.94 27.14 6.48
N THR A 515 -26.40 28.33 6.63
CA THR A 515 -26.20 28.95 7.93
C THR A 515 -27.55 28.99 8.61
N PRO A 516 -27.73 28.45 9.84
CA PRO A 516 -28.99 28.57 10.53
C PRO A 516 -29.34 30.07 10.60
N GLN A 517 -30.45 30.45 9.99
CA GLN A 517 -30.95 31.83 10.14
C GLN A 517 -31.17 32.07 11.65
N PRO A 518 -30.68 33.19 12.20
CA PRO A 518 -30.98 33.54 13.56
C PRO A 518 -32.51 33.60 13.70
N GLN A 519 -33.07 32.79 14.60
CA GLN A 519 -34.45 32.85 14.97
C GLN A 519 -34.74 34.31 15.38
N LYS A 520 -35.59 34.99 14.59
CA LYS A 520 -36.15 36.26 15.00
C LYS A 520 -36.93 36.01 16.30
N THR A 521 -36.36 36.43 17.41
CA THR A 521 -37.07 36.55 18.68
C THR A 521 -38.23 37.52 18.41
N ALA A 522 -39.44 37.00 18.37
CA ALA A 522 -40.64 37.79 18.41
C ALA A 522 -40.71 38.49 19.78
N ALA A 523 -40.70 39.81 19.75
CA ALA A 523 -40.98 40.66 20.90
C ALA A 523 -42.48 40.68 21.22
#